data_44ab6d1183882e070de78dacdcc8cb12
#
_entry.id   44ab6d1183882e070de78dacdcc8cb12
#
_cell.length_a   1.000
_cell.length_b   1.000
_cell.length_c   1.000
_cell.angle_alpha   90.00
_cell.angle_beta   90.00
_cell.angle_gamma   90.00
#
_symmetry.space_group_name_H-M   'P 1'
#
loop_
_entity.id
_entity.type
_entity.pdbx_description
1 polymer ?
#
loop_
_entity_poly.entity_id
_entity_poly.type
_entity_poly.pdbx_seq_one_letter_code
_entity_poly.pdbx_strand_id
1 'polypeptide(L)'
;EELAKAKGTLMPELTDIRSSGLVRIVRSTGDLTLPASVRMLFLTNPKTDDCEVMRPIIAYPNGIEIIKPLIGSIEDIARFDFIYILPESPKDIDPLWMPPEGFTEKQLRTRIQWIWSRKEDQVHLSTEIQQYIVEMSKKLNDRYLCSIKLFSTENWKKVARLAIAIAGYMVSTTMDFSTIVVQKKHIDIACLLLESIYNNDTFKLKEFVTEE
;
A
#
# COMPACT_ATOMS: atom_id res chain seq x y z
N GLU A 1 -2.85 13.00 8.43
CA GLU A 1 -2.00 13.69 9.42
C GLU A 1 -0.53 13.44 9.13
N GLU A 2 0.33 14.38 9.48
CA GLU A 2 1.76 14.27 9.28
C GLU A 2 2.37 13.27 10.27
N LEU A 3 2.81 12.13 9.77
CA LEU A 3 3.41 11.08 10.57
C LEU A 3 4.67 11.55 11.31
N ALA A 4 5.47 12.45 10.69
CA ALA A 4 6.67 12.99 11.30
C ALA A 4 6.42 13.81 12.60
N LYS A 5 5.21 14.37 12.75
CA LYS A 5 4.78 15.10 13.94
C LYS A 5 4.08 14.23 14.98
N ALA A 6 3.77 12.99 14.62
CA ALA A 6 3.14 12.06 15.54
C ALA A 6 4.12 11.66 16.64
N LYS A 7 3.61 11.51 17.86
CA LYS A 7 4.42 10.97 18.97
C LYS A 7 4.85 9.54 18.63
N GLY A 8 6.03 9.14 19.08
CA GLY A 8 6.60 7.81 18.82
C GLY A 8 5.73 6.61 19.22
N THR A 9 4.65 6.84 19.98
CA THR A 9 3.67 5.82 20.38
C THR A 9 2.58 5.56 19.35
N LEU A 10 2.40 6.43 18.33
CA LEU A 10 1.29 6.31 17.39
C LEU A 10 1.31 4.99 16.60
N MET A 11 2.46 4.60 16.07
CA MET A 11 2.56 3.39 15.26
C MET A 11 2.30 2.10 16.07
N PRO A 12 2.83 1.94 17.29
CA PRO A 12 2.46 0.84 18.18
C PRO A 12 0.96 0.81 18.50
N GLU A 13 0.33 1.95 18.80
CA GLU A 13 -1.12 2.04 19.10
C GLU A 13 -1.99 1.63 17.90
N LEU A 14 -1.55 1.87 16.68
CA LEU A 14 -2.25 1.48 15.45
C LEU A 14 -1.98 0.03 15.03
N THR A 15 -1.11 -0.70 15.72
CA THR A 15 -0.67 -2.04 15.29
C THR A 15 -1.84 -3.02 15.19
N ASP A 16 -2.73 -3.07 16.18
CA ASP A 16 -3.88 -3.97 16.18
C ASP A 16 -4.85 -3.64 15.06
N ILE A 17 -5.12 -2.35 14.82
CA ILE A 17 -5.99 -1.91 13.74
C ILE A 17 -5.41 -2.32 12.39
N ARG A 18 -4.11 -2.13 12.18
CA ARG A 18 -3.44 -2.44 10.90
C ARG A 18 -3.30 -3.95 10.66
N SER A 19 -3.15 -4.74 11.71
CA SER A 19 -2.94 -6.19 11.59
C SER A 19 -4.23 -6.99 11.56
N SER A 20 -5.17 -6.69 12.46
CA SER A 20 -6.39 -7.46 12.67
C SER A 20 -7.68 -6.71 12.31
N GLY A 21 -7.63 -5.39 12.10
CA GLY A 21 -8.81 -4.56 11.94
C GLY A 21 -9.64 -4.46 13.21
N LEU A 22 -9.02 -4.62 14.38
CA LEU A 22 -9.68 -4.56 15.68
C LEU A 22 -9.07 -3.46 16.54
N VAL A 23 -9.90 -2.82 17.32
CA VAL A 23 -9.49 -1.93 18.43
C VAL A 23 -9.83 -2.58 19.74
N ARG A 24 -8.83 -2.73 20.60
CA ARG A 24 -9.02 -3.21 21.98
C ARG A 24 -8.94 -2.04 22.95
N ILE A 25 -10.01 -1.83 23.70
CA ILE A 25 -10.11 -0.81 24.74
C ILE A 25 -10.09 -1.53 26.09
N VAL A 26 -9.01 -1.33 26.83
CA VAL A 26 -8.86 -1.89 28.17
C VAL A 26 -9.32 -0.85 29.20
N ARG A 27 -10.30 -1.19 30.03
CA ARG A 27 -10.80 -0.34 31.12
C ARG A 27 -10.85 -1.14 32.43
N SER A 28 -10.90 -0.43 33.55
CA SER A 28 -11.06 -1.05 34.84
C SER A 28 -12.36 -1.88 34.99
N THR A 29 -13.35 -1.60 34.14
CA THR A 29 -14.65 -2.28 34.11
C THR A 29 -14.70 -3.47 33.16
N GLY A 30 -13.62 -3.75 32.41
CA GLY A 30 -13.51 -4.84 31.45
C GLY A 30 -12.91 -4.43 30.09
N ASP A 31 -12.54 -5.42 29.31
CA ASP A 31 -11.99 -5.26 27.96
C ASP A 31 -13.11 -5.22 26.94
N LEU A 32 -13.04 -4.27 26.01
CA LEU A 32 -13.94 -4.15 24.87
C LEU A 32 -13.14 -4.27 23.58
N THR A 33 -13.53 -5.19 22.71
CA THR A 33 -12.94 -5.33 21.37
C THR A 33 -13.99 -4.94 20.32
N LEU A 34 -13.63 -3.99 19.47
CA LEU A 34 -14.51 -3.46 18.42
C LEU A 34 -13.85 -3.63 17.04
N PRO A 35 -14.63 -3.93 15.99
CA PRO A 35 -14.13 -3.92 14.64
C PRO A 35 -13.79 -2.48 14.20
N ALA A 36 -12.63 -2.31 13.57
CA ALA A 36 -12.15 -1.04 13.05
C ALA A 36 -11.66 -1.21 11.60
N SER A 37 -12.60 -1.43 10.69
CA SER A 37 -12.29 -1.51 9.27
C SER A 37 -12.02 -0.11 8.71
N VAL A 38 -10.77 0.34 8.84
CA VAL A 38 -10.34 1.68 8.40
C VAL A 38 -9.33 1.57 7.26
N ARG A 39 -9.34 2.57 6.40
CA ARG A 39 -8.30 2.79 5.40
C ARG A 39 -7.43 3.94 5.87
N MET A 40 -6.13 3.72 5.97
CA MET A 40 -5.20 4.70 6.49
C MET A 40 -4.33 5.23 5.36
N LEU A 41 -4.28 6.55 5.24
CA LEU A 41 -3.34 7.27 4.37
C LEU A 41 -2.48 8.17 5.24
N PHE A 42 -1.17 7.96 5.18
CA PHE A 42 -0.20 8.78 5.88
C PHE A 42 0.54 9.65 4.87
N LEU A 43 0.62 10.93 5.16
CA LEU A 43 1.42 11.90 4.43
C LEU A 43 2.47 12.45 5.38
N THR A 44 3.71 12.51 4.94
CA THR A 44 4.80 13.00 5.79
C THR A 44 5.98 13.45 4.95
N ASN A 45 6.76 14.36 5.52
CA ASN A 45 8.08 14.70 4.99
C ASN A 45 9.14 13.76 5.54
N PRO A 46 10.29 13.61 4.88
CA PRO A 46 11.44 12.89 5.42
C PRO A 46 11.86 13.46 6.78
N LYS A 47 12.30 12.59 7.69
CA LYS A 47 12.81 12.97 9.00
C LYS A 47 14.24 12.48 9.14
N THR A 48 15.10 13.28 9.74
CA THR A 48 16.43 12.85 10.17
C THR A 48 16.40 12.42 11.63
N ASP A 49 17.29 11.53 12.04
CA ASP A 49 17.42 11.07 13.43
C ASP A 49 17.68 12.23 14.40
N ASP A 50 18.32 13.32 13.93
CA ASP A 50 18.63 14.51 14.71
C ASP A 50 17.52 15.58 14.75
N CYS A 51 16.33 15.28 14.27
CA CYS A 51 15.11 16.10 14.34
C CYS A 51 15.13 17.51 13.72
N GLU A 52 16.27 18.03 13.28
CA GLU A 52 16.39 19.45 12.96
C GLU A 52 16.66 19.79 11.50
N VAL A 53 17.16 18.87 10.70
CA VAL A 53 17.50 19.16 9.29
C VAL A 53 16.82 18.18 8.36
N MET A 54 15.83 18.62 7.59
CA MET A 54 15.31 17.87 6.46
C MET A 54 16.42 17.75 5.41
N ARG A 55 16.85 16.52 5.14
CA ARG A 55 17.76 16.24 4.01
C ARG A 55 16.95 16.04 2.75
N PRO A 56 17.42 16.51 1.59
CA PRO A 56 16.79 16.18 0.33
C PRO A 56 16.74 14.67 0.12
N ILE A 57 15.70 14.19 -0.51
CA ILE A 57 15.47 12.75 -0.75
C ILE A 57 16.66 12.09 -1.45
N ILE A 58 17.31 12.82 -2.36
CA ILE A 58 18.49 12.36 -3.10
C ILE A 58 19.70 12.05 -2.19
N ALA A 59 19.77 12.64 -1.00
CA ALA A 59 20.85 12.41 -0.04
C ALA A 59 20.75 11.07 0.69
N TYR A 60 19.62 10.37 0.57
CA TYR A 60 19.44 9.04 1.14
C TYR A 60 19.89 7.94 0.17
N PRO A 61 20.54 6.88 0.66
CA PRO A 61 21.02 5.80 -0.20
C PRO A 61 19.88 5.03 -0.87
N ASN A 62 18.72 4.91 -0.19
CA ASN A 62 17.52 4.25 -0.69
C ASN A 62 16.28 4.70 0.09
N GLY A 63 15.09 4.35 -0.42
CA GLY A 63 13.82 4.73 0.19
C GLY A 63 13.59 4.17 1.58
N ILE A 64 14.22 3.07 1.93
CA ILE A 64 14.07 2.43 3.24
C ILE A 64 14.69 3.30 4.34
N GLU A 65 15.85 3.90 4.06
CA GLU A 65 16.49 4.83 4.99
C GLU A 65 15.67 6.10 5.22
N ILE A 66 14.80 6.46 4.27
CA ILE A 66 13.84 7.56 4.44
C ILE A 66 12.67 7.14 5.35
N ILE A 67 12.19 5.90 5.19
CA ILE A 67 10.96 5.42 5.83
C ILE A 67 11.21 4.95 7.27
N LYS A 68 12.35 4.33 7.52
CA LYS A 68 12.68 3.70 8.81
C LYS A 68 12.59 4.68 9.99
N PRO A 69 13.14 5.90 9.93
CA PRO A 69 13.00 6.87 11.01
C PRO A 69 11.56 7.34 11.27
N LEU A 70 10.69 7.23 10.25
CA LEU A 70 9.29 7.66 10.33
C LEU A 70 8.39 6.59 10.93
N ILE A 71 8.63 5.33 10.60
CA ILE A 71 7.75 4.22 10.93
C ILE A 71 8.30 3.41 12.12
N GLY A 72 9.63 3.31 12.21
CA GLY A 72 10.35 2.60 13.28
C GLY A 72 10.71 1.18 12.88
N SER A 73 9.87 0.19 13.12
CA SER A 73 10.22 -1.20 12.92
C SER A 73 10.02 -1.68 11.46
N ILE A 74 10.81 -2.67 11.08
CA ILE A 74 10.70 -3.34 9.77
C ILE A 74 9.34 -4.02 9.63
N GLU A 75 8.85 -4.59 10.73
CA GLU A 75 7.56 -5.25 10.79
C GLU A 75 6.42 -4.26 10.55
N ASP A 76 6.54 -3.05 11.06
CA ASP A 76 5.57 -1.99 10.83
C ASP A 76 5.60 -1.48 9.39
N ILE A 77 6.78 -1.37 8.78
CA ILE A 77 6.94 -1.06 7.35
C ILE A 77 6.25 -2.14 6.51
N ALA A 78 6.45 -3.41 6.84
CA ALA A 78 5.84 -4.53 6.12
C ALA A 78 4.30 -4.57 6.19
N ARG A 79 3.66 -3.89 7.14
CA ARG A 79 2.20 -3.81 7.27
C ARG A 79 1.53 -2.82 6.33
N PHE A 80 2.30 -1.92 5.70
CA PHE A 80 1.73 -1.06 4.66
C PHE A 80 1.47 -1.84 3.38
N ASP A 81 0.35 -1.57 2.71
CA ASP A 81 0.07 -2.16 1.42
C ASP A 81 1.08 -1.67 0.38
N PHE A 82 1.37 -0.38 0.37
CA PHE A 82 2.49 0.22 -0.37
C PHE A 82 2.91 1.55 0.26
N ILE A 83 4.12 1.97 -0.06
CA ILE A 83 4.71 3.24 0.38
C ILE A 83 5.26 3.93 -0.85
N TYR A 84 4.79 5.15 -1.10
CA TYR A 84 5.21 5.93 -2.25
C TYR A 84 6.08 7.10 -1.80
N ILE A 85 7.26 7.22 -2.37
CA ILE A 85 8.17 8.34 -2.12
C ILE A 85 8.10 9.25 -3.34
N LEU A 86 7.58 10.46 -3.12
CA LEU A 86 7.54 11.48 -4.16
C LEU A 86 8.94 12.04 -4.36
N PRO A 87 9.44 12.12 -5.61
CA PRO A 87 10.67 12.82 -5.89
C PRO A 87 10.54 14.30 -5.53
N GLU A 88 11.66 14.94 -5.26
CA GLU A 88 11.68 16.40 -5.22
C GLU A 88 11.19 16.91 -6.57
N SER A 89 10.16 17.74 -6.50
CA SER A 89 9.56 18.27 -7.71
C SER A 89 10.62 19.00 -8.54
N PRO A 90 10.78 18.69 -9.83
CA PRO A 90 11.46 19.62 -10.74
C PRO A 90 10.74 20.96 -10.63
N LYS A 91 11.49 22.07 -10.69
CA LYS A 91 10.96 23.42 -10.55
C LYS A 91 9.83 23.75 -11.54
N ASP A 92 9.72 22.97 -12.59
CA ASP A 92 8.66 23.00 -13.60
C ASP A 92 7.69 21.84 -13.38
N ILE A 93 6.85 21.92 -12.36
CA ILE A 93 5.63 21.11 -12.34
C ILE A 93 4.76 21.67 -13.46
N ASP A 94 4.76 21.00 -14.59
CA ASP A 94 3.72 21.23 -15.57
C ASP A 94 2.37 20.97 -14.87
N PRO A 95 1.44 21.94 -14.84
CA PRO A 95 0.15 21.81 -14.17
C PRO A 95 -0.78 20.77 -14.81
N LEU A 96 -0.23 19.78 -15.48
CA LEU A 96 -0.92 18.61 -16.08
C LEU A 96 -1.56 17.65 -15.04
N TRP A 97 -1.82 18.10 -13.83
CA TRP A 97 -2.82 17.47 -12.96
C TRP A 97 -4.23 17.87 -13.39
N MET A 98 -4.49 17.77 -14.67
CA MET A 98 -5.88 17.66 -15.07
C MET A 98 -6.36 16.24 -14.76
N PRO A 99 -7.52 16.08 -14.10
CA PRO A 99 -8.14 14.77 -14.00
C PRO A 99 -8.24 14.21 -15.43
N PRO A 100 -7.97 12.90 -15.63
CA PRO A 100 -8.01 12.32 -16.97
C PRO A 100 -9.33 12.72 -17.63
N GLU A 101 -9.23 13.31 -18.81
CA GLU A 101 -10.40 13.70 -19.60
C GLU A 101 -11.37 12.54 -19.65
N GLY A 102 -12.58 12.74 -19.16
CA GLY A 102 -13.65 11.76 -19.25
C GLY A 102 -14.42 11.44 -17.98
N PHE A 103 -13.89 11.74 -16.78
CA PHE A 103 -14.63 11.48 -15.54
C PHE A 103 -14.81 12.75 -14.69
N THR A 104 -16.05 13.05 -14.35
CA THR A 104 -16.34 14.09 -13.36
C THR A 104 -15.97 13.64 -11.95
N GLU A 105 -15.70 14.58 -11.06
CA GLU A 105 -15.45 14.30 -9.63
C GLU A 105 -16.57 13.44 -9.01
N LYS A 106 -17.83 13.72 -9.37
CA LYS A 106 -18.99 12.96 -8.91
C LYS A 106 -18.91 11.49 -9.35
N GLN A 107 -18.53 11.23 -10.60
CA GLN A 107 -18.39 9.86 -11.12
C GLN A 107 -17.27 9.11 -10.42
N LEU A 108 -16.12 9.75 -10.20
CA LEU A 108 -15.01 9.16 -9.45
C LEU A 108 -15.39 8.85 -8.01
N ARG A 109 -16.05 9.79 -7.34
CA ARG A 109 -16.53 9.60 -5.97
C ARG A 109 -17.53 8.44 -5.88
N THR A 110 -18.50 8.39 -6.78
CA THR A 110 -19.48 7.29 -6.84
C THR A 110 -18.81 5.94 -7.05
N ARG A 111 -17.82 5.88 -7.94
CA ARG A 111 -17.04 4.65 -8.19
C ARG A 111 -16.28 4.21 -6.95
N ILE A 112 -15.58 5.12 -6.28
CA ILE A 112 -14.86 4.82 -5.06
C ILE A 112 -15.80 4.32 -3.96
N GLN A 113 -16.93 5.00 -3.76
CA GLN A 113 -17.94 4.59 -2.77
C GLN A 113 -18.52 3.21 -3.10
N TRP A 114 -18.79 2.95 -4.39
CA TRP A 114 -19.26 1.65 -4.84
C TRP A 114 -18.25 0.53 -4.54
N ILE A 115 -16.97 0.73 -4.87
CA ILE A 115 -15.90 -0.25 -4.57
C ILE A 115 -15.81 -0.48 -3.05
N TRP A 116 -15.84 0.58 -2.25
CA TRP A 116 -15.69 0.52 -0.80
C TRP A 116 -16.89 -0.10 -0.09
N SER A 117 -18.06 -0.10 -0.71
CA SER A 117 -19.26 -0.73 -0.18
C SER A 117 -19.32 -2.24 -0.42
N ARG A 118 -18.40 -2.79 -1.22
CA ARG A 118 -18.39 -4.25 -1.50
C ARG A 118 -18.00 -5.03 -0.27
N LYS A 119 -18.74 -6.11 -0.04
CA LYS A 119 -18.47 -7.09 1.00
C LYS A 119 -17.68 -8.25 0.42
N GLU A 120 -17.18 -9.13 1.28
CA GLU A 120 -16.37 -10.27 0.87
C GLU A 120 -17.10 -11.21 -0.12
N ASP A 121 -18.37 -11.46 0.11
CA ASP A 121 -19.25 -12.28 -0.76
C ASP A 121 -19.53 -11.63 -2.13
N GLN A 122 -19.23 -10.35 -2.27
CA GLN A 122 -19.33 -9.57 -3.52
C GLN A 122 -17.99 -9.43 -4.26
N VAL A 123 -17.01 -10.24 -3.91
CA VAL A 123 -15.70 -10.29 -4.59
C VAL A 123 -15.44 -11.74 -5.01
N HIS A 124 -15.36 -11.97 -6.31
CA HIS A 124 -15.09 -13.29 -6.85
C HIS A 124 -13.62 -13.48 -7.18
N LEU A 125 -13.00 -14.43 -6.46
CA LEU A 125 -11.64 -14.91 -6.66
C LEU A 125 -11.73 -16.43 -6.92
N SER A 126 -11.64 -16.86 -8.17
CA SER A 126 -11.59 -18.27 -8.49
C SER A 126 -10.34 -18.94 -7.89
N THR A 127 -10.34 -20.25 -7.71
CA THR A 127 -9.19 -21.00 -7.20
C THR A 127 -7.94 -20.78 -8.08
N GLU A 128 -8.11 -20.71 -9.40
CA GLU A 128 -7.02 -20.40 -10.33
C GLU A 128 -6.44 -19.02 -10.08
N ILE A 129 -7.27 -18.02 -9.84
CA ILE A 129 -6.84 -16.65 -9.53
C ILE A 129 -6.13 -16.58 -8.19
N GLN A 130 -6.61 -17.30 -7.17
CA GLN A 130 -5.94 -17.37 -5.86
C GLN A 130 -4.54 -18.00 -5.99
N GLN A 131 -4.40 -19.08 -6.75
CA GLN A 131 -3.11 -19.72 -7.02
C GLN A 131 -2.17 -18.77 -7.77
N TYR A 132 -2.67 -18.05 -8.77
CA TYR A 132 -1.89 -17.07 -9.52
C TYR A 132 -1.40 -15.90 -8.67
N ILE A 133 -2.22 -15.41 -7.72
CA ILE A 133 -1.79 -14.41 -6.74
C ILE A 133 -0.59 -14.91 -5.93
N VAL A 134 -0.66 -16.14 -5.43
CA VAL A 134 0.44 -16.73 -4.62
C VAL A 134 1.71 -16.88 -5.47
N GLU A 135 1.58 -17.37 -6.70
CA GLU A 135 2.70 -17.53 -7.63
C GLU A 135 3.39 -16.18 -7.92
N MET A 136 2.61 -15.17 -8.30
CA MET A 136 3.15 -13.86 -8.61
C MET A 136 3.76 -13.16 -7.39
N SER A 137 3.15 -13.34 -6.22
CA SER A 137 3.71 -12.84 -4.96
C SER A 137 5.04 -13.48 -4.61
N LYS A 138 5.19 -14.78 -4.87
CA LYS A 138 6.45 -15.50 -4.70
C LYS A 138 7.52 -14.95 -5.66
N LYS A 139 7.18 -14.77 -6.94
CA LYS A 139 8.10 -14.17 -7.94
C LYS A 139 8.61 -12.80 -7.51
N LEU A 140 7.71 -11.94 -6.97
CA LEU A 140 8.12 -10.63 -6.43
C LEU A 140 9.06 -10.78 -5.22
N ASN A 141 8.79 -11.72 -4.32
CA ASN A 141 9.65 -11.96 -3.16
C ASN A 141 11.03 -12.44 -3.57
N ASP A 142 11.10 -13.37 -4.54
CA ASP A 142 12.36 -13.95 -5.01
C ASP A 142 13.19 -12.91 -5.78
N ARG A 143 12.53 -12.00 -6.51
CA ARG A 143 13.20 -10.93 -7.29
C ARG A 143 13.75 -9.82 -6.40
N TYR A 144 13.05 -9.47 -5.34
CA TYR A 144 13.43 -8.38 -4.43
C TYR A 144 13.79 -8.91 -3.05
N LEU A 145 14.78 -9.79 -2.99
CA LEU A 145 15.37 -10.27 -1.74
C LEU A 145 16.13 -9.13 -1.07
N CYS A 146 15.44 -8.32 -0.30
CA CYS A 146 16.07 -7.26 0.48
C CYS A 146 16.02 -7.58 1.97
N SER A 147 16.94 -6.97 2.72
CA SER A 147 17.01 -7.08 4.18
C SER A 147 15.73 -6.59 4.89
N ILE A 148 14.91 -5.84 4.18
CA ILE A 148 13.62 -5.36 4.65
C ILE A 148 12.54 -6.04 3.83
N LYS A 149 11.69 -6.78 4.50
CA LYS A 149 10.58 -7.52 3.91
C LYS A 149 9.44 -6.61 3.49
N LEU A 150 9.69 -5.70 2.53
CA LEU A 150 8.62 -4.98 1.83
C LEU A 150 7.69 -5.99 1.15
N PHE A 151 8.29 -7.06 0.63
CA PHE A 151 7.63 -8.25 0.16
C PHE A 151 7.79 -9.35 1.22
N SER A 152 6.91 -9.39 2.21
CA SER A 152 6.89 -10.41 3.25
C SER A 152 6.25 -11.71 2.76
N THR A 153 6.31 -12.76 3.58
CA THR A 153 5.59 -14.02 3.31
C THR A 153 4.08 -13.82 3.13
N GLU A 154 3.53 -12.71 3.65
CA GLU A 154 2.12 -12.33 3.47
C GLU A 154 1.88 -11.37 2.29
N ASN A 155 2.88 -11.18 1.42
CA ASN A 155 2.77 -10.29 0.27
C ASN A 155 1.58 -10.62 -0.65
N TRP A 156 1.19 -11.89 -0.71
CA TRP A 156 0.00 -12.31 -1.45
C TRP A 156 -1.27 -11.57 -1.00
N LYS A 157 -1.40 -11.18 0.28
CA LYS A 157 -2.52 -10.39 0.78
C LYS A 157 -2.52 -8.97 0.19
N LYS A 158 -1.33 -8.37 0.03
CA LYS A 158 -1.17 -7.05 -0.61
C LYS A 158 -1.53 -7.12 -2.08
N VAL A 159 -0.98 -8.09 -2.80
CA VAL A 159 -1.28 -8.31 -4.22
C VAL A 159 -2.77 -8.56 -4.42
N ALA A 160 -3.39 -9.39 -3.57
CA ALA A 160 -4.83 -9.65 -3.64
C ALA A 160 -5.66 -8.37 -3.45
N ARG A 161 -5.35 -7.58 -2.41
CA ARG A 161 -6.07 -6.31 -2.15
C ARG A 161 -5.92 -5.30 -3.28
N LEU A 162 -4.71 -5.17 -3.83
CA LEU A 162 -4.46 -4.30 -4.98
C LEU A 162 -5.19 -4.80 -6.23
N ALA A 163 -5.14 -6.10 -6.53
CA ALA A 163 -5.83 -6.68 -7.67
C ALA A 163 -7.36 -6.49 -7.58
N ILE A 164 -7.95 -6.65 -6.39
CA ILE A 164 -9.37 -6.37 -6.15
C ILE A 164 -9.67 -4.88 -6.38
N ALA A 165 -8.85 -3.98 -5.86
CA ALA A 165 -9.01 -2.54 -6.05
C ALA A 165 -8.92 -2.16 -7.53
N ILE A 166 -7.96 -2.73 -8.26
CA ILE A 166 -7.79 -2.52 -9.71
C ILE A 166 -8.98 -3.08 -10.48
N ALA A 167 -9.46 -4.28 -10.14
CA ALA A 167 -10.65 -4.87 -10.77
C ALA A 167 -11.89 -3.98 -10.57
N GLY A 168 -12.08 -3.47 -9.35
CA GLY A 168 -13.14 -2.50 -9.06
C GLY A 168 -12.96 -1.18 -9.82
N TYR A 169 -11.73 -0.67 -9.88
CA TYR A 169 -11.40 0.53 -10.67
C TYR A 169 -11.67 0.33 -12.16
N MET A 170 -11.39 -0.83 -12.71
CA MET A 170 -11.65 -1.19 -14.11
C MET A 170 -13.10 -1.61 -14.36
N VAL A 171 -13.97 -1.61 -13.34
CA VAL A 171 -15.37 -2.09 -13.41
C VAL A 171 -15.43 -3.52 -13.95
N SER A 172 -14.50 -4.37 -13.55
CA SER A 172 -14.53 -5.80 -13.89
C SER A 172 -15.53 -6.52 -12.97
N THR A 173 -16.75 -6.68 -13.45
CA THR A 173 -17.88 -7.15 -12.65
C THR A 173 -18.70 -8.21 -13.37
N THR A 174 -19.62 -8.84 -12.64
CA THR A 174 -20.74 -9.56 -13.22
C THR A 174 -21.65 -8.59 -14.00
N MET A 175 -22.50 -9.11 -14.87
CA MET A 175 -23.37 -8.29 -15.75
C MET A 175 -24.34 -7.40 -14.97
N ASP A 176 -24.72 -7.80 -13.78
CA ASP A 176 -25.61 -7.05 -12.86
C ASP A 176 -24.86 -6.06 -11.96
N PHE A 177 -23.57 -5.91 -12.12
CA PHE A 177 -22.67 -5.08 -11.30
C PHE A 177 -22.68 -5.41 -9.79
N SER A 178 -23.19 -6.58 -9.41
CA SER A 178 -23.25 -6.98 -7.99
C SER A 178 -21.92 -7.42 -7.42
N THR A 179 -21.07 -8.06 -8.24
CA THR A 179 -19.86 -8.74 -7.81
C THR A 179 -18.65 -8.29 -8.62
N ILE A 180 -17.56 -7.95 -7.94
CA ILE A 180 -16.25 -7.69 -8.58
C ILE A 180 -15.64 -9.02 -8.99
N VAL A 181 -15.20 -9.14 -10.25
CA VAL A 181 -14.55 -10.33 -10.79
C VAL A 181 -13.06 -10.04 -11.04
N VAL A 182 -12.20 -10.68 -10.25
CA VAL A 182 -10.75 -10.54 -10.43
C VAL A 182 -10.26 -11.52 -11.50
N GLN A 183 -9.39 -11.01 -12.37
CA GLN A 183 -8.77 -11.74 -13.49
C GLN A 183 -7.26 -11.60 -13.41
N LYS A 184 -6.50 -12.47 -14.10
CA LYS A 184 -5.03 -12.44 -14.14
C LYS A 184 -4.46 -11.06 -14.45
N LYS A 185 -5.02 -10.36 -15.44
CA LYS A 185 -4.59 -8.99 -15.80
C LYS A 185 -4.58 -7.99 -14.64
N HIS A 186 -5.50 -8.14 -13.68
CA HIS A 186 -5.53 -7.24 -12.52
C HIS A 186 -4.38 -7.51 -11.55
N ILE A 187 -3.97 -8.79 -11.47
CA ILE A 187 -2.82 -9.21 -10.67
C ILE A 187 -1.52 -8.72 -11.34
N ASP A 188 -1.42 -8.87 -12.66
CA ASP A 188 -0.26 -8.38 -13.42
C ASP A 188 -0.08 -6.87 -13.26
N ILE A 189 -1.18 -6.10 -13.35
CA ILE A 189 -1.17 -4.65 -13.12
C ILE A 189 -0.78 -4.34 -11.67
N ALA A 190 -1.26 -5.10 -10.68
CA ALA A 190 -0.90 -4.91 -9.27
C ALA A 190 0.60 -5.14 -9.05
N CYS A 191 1.17 -6.18 -9.66
CA CYS A 191 2.61 -6.46 -9.60
C CYS A 191 3.43 -5.36 -10.27
N LEU A 192 3.05 -4.95 -11.48
CA LEU A 192 3.70 -3.84 -12.19
C LEU A 192 3.64 -2.53 -11.40
N LEU A 193 2.51 -2.23 -10.74
CA LEU A 193 2.39 -1.07 -9.87
C LEU A 193 3.37 -1.14 -8.70
N LEU A 194 3.45 -2.27 -8.00
CA LEU A 194 4.40 -2.46 -6.90
C LEU A 194 5.84 -2.33 -7.39
N GLU A 195 6.18 -2.91 -8.52
CA GLU A 195 7.50 -2.78 -9.13
C GLU A 195 7.81 -1.32 -9.49
N SER A 196 6.88 -0.59 -10.09
CA SER A 196 7.08 0.82 -10.45
C SER A 196 7.27 1.72 -9.22
N ILE A 197 6.65 1.38 -8.09
CA ILE A 197 6.79 2.12 -6.83
C ILE A 197 8.16 1.87 -6.19
N TYR A 198 8.64 0.64 -6.21
CA TYR A 198 9.84 0.27 -5.46
C TYR A 198 11.11 0.23 -6.31
N ASN A 199 11.02 -0.09 -7.58
CA ASN A 199 12.14 -0.13 -8.52
C ASN A 199 12.22 1.18 -9.34
N ASN A 200 12.32 2.31 -8.66
CA ASN A 200 12.51 3.61 -9.28
C ASN A 200 13.71 4.34 -8.65
N ASP A 201 14.15 5.42 -9.29
CA ASP A 201 15.32 6.21 -8.85
C ASP A 201 15.14 6.84 -7.46
N THR A 202 13.91 7.03 -7.01
CA THR A 202 13.61 7.62 -5.70
C THR A 202 13.67 6.58 -4.59
N PHE A 203 13.05 5.42 -4.80
CA PHE A 203 13.05 4.35 -3.80
C PHE A 203 14.33 3.52 -3.85
N LYS A 204 14.91 3.34 -5.04
CA LYS A 204 16.18 2.64 -5.29
C LYS A 204 16.23 1.21 -4.75
N LEU A 205 15.11 0.49 -4.76
CA LEU A 205 15.12 -0.93 -4.46
C LEU A 205 15.69 -1.67 -5.67
N LYS A 206 16.86 -2.25 -5.52
CA LYS A 206 17.53 -3.00 -6.59
C LYS A 206 17.04 -4.44 -6.62
N GLU A 207 16.91 -4.98 -7.83
CA GLU A 207 16.69 -6.41 -8.02
C GLU A 207 17.89 -7.19 -7.47
N PHE A 208 17.61 -8.32 -6.85
CA PHE A 208 18.67 -9.27 -6.49
C PHE A 208 19.05 -10.04 -7.75
N VAL A 209 20.20 -9.71 -8.31
CA VAL A 209 20.80 -10.49 -9.40
C VAL A 209 21.63 -11.60 -8.75
N THR A 210 21.17 -12.84 -8.85
CA THR A 210 22.02 -14.00 -8.59
C THR A 210 23.04 -14.04 -9.72
N GLU A 211 24.28 -13.74 -9.44
CA GLU A 211 25.38 -14.08 -10.34
C GLU A 211 25.42 -15.62 -10.43
N GLU A 212 25.03 -16.14 -11.62
CA GLU A 212 25.22 -17.54 -11.98
C GLU A 212 26.70 -17.83 -12.26
#